data_405ecd7a0031aab9af16c544b1d36752
#
_entry.id   405ecd7a0031aab9af16c544b1d36752
#
_cell.length_a   1.000
_cell.length_b   1.000
_cell.length_c   1.000
_cell.angle_alpha   90.00
_cell.angle_beta   90.00
_cell.angle_gamma   90.00
#
_symmetry.space_group_name_H-M   'P 1'
#
loop_
_entity.id
_entity.type
_entity.pdbx_description
1 polymer ?
#
loop_
_entity_poly.entity_id
_entity_poly.type
_entity_poly.pdbx_seq_one_letter_code
_entity_poly.pdbx_strand_id
1 'polypeptide(L)'
;MALDGIFLRHIISEIEKEALGARVSQIYQPNREELVFGLRTFSGNKKLLLSARANSPRVNFCSSTPENPAQPPMFCMLLRKRIGGGKLVGLRQNGCDRVLMLDFECVNELGDTVMITVVCEIMGMYSNIIIVDSNGVIIDSLKRVDLTMSSKRLVLPNIKYELPESQNKLNLLKCSVLDVCTAVKNLDTEMPLNKALLRTIEGVSPIVCREIEYKVMEGATNRIEGVLFDRLAVEIEKLKSVCSDCSGKPVVVYREDGKPMDFCFMNVEQYGDFAKVESKESFSDLLDGFYEARDSRDRMRVKSQSLTKLLNNTLERLARKIAKQKSELERCADREHLRICGDLLQANIYRIERGAEYVDVENFYDENNAILRIKLNPAISPSANAQKYYKDYRKAKNAEIMLKEQLEKGREELDYINSVLDTVDRAENEKDLAQIREELTEQGYLKVQKGKK
;
A
#
# COMPACT_ATOMS: atom_id res chain seq x y z
N MET A 1 9.06 -0.87 17.64
CA MET A 1 9.66 -1.06 16.32
C MET A 1 10.89 -1.93 16.52
N ALA A 2 10.91 -3.13 15.98
CA ALA A 2 11.96 -4.10 16.26
C ALA A 2 13.30 -3.75 15.59
N LEU A 3 13.28 -3.15 14.37
CA LEU A 3 14.52 -2.70 13.73
C LEU A 3 14.98 -1.39 14.38
N ASP A 4 15.94 -1.53 15.25
CA ASP A 4 16.60 -0.43 15.96
C ASP A 4 17.95 -0.09 15.34
N GLY A 5 18.64 0.92 15.90
CA GLY A 5 19.90 1.39 15.34
C GLY A 5 21.05 0.41 15.52
N ILE A 6 21.06 -0.37 16.62
CA ILE A 6 22.08 -1.40 16.85
C ILE A 6 21.85 -2.60 15.94
N PHE A 7 20.59 -3.00 15.72
CA PHE A 7 20.26 -4.04 14.74
C PHE A 7 20.68 -3.61 13.32
N LEU A 8 20.41 -2.35 12.95
CA LEU A 8 20.85 -1.81 11.67
C LEU A 8 22.37 -1.86 11.51
N ARG A 9 23.11 -1.61 12.59
CA ARG A 9 24.58 -1.70 12.58
C ARG A 9 25.08 -3.11 12.22
N HIS A 10 24.42 -4.15 12.73
CA HIS A 10 24.74 -5.54 12.37
C HIS A 10 24.43 -5.83 10.90
N ILE A 11 23.30 -5.33 10.37
CA ILE A 11 22.97 -5.41 8.94
C ILE A 11 24.03 -4.71 8.09
N ILE A 12 24.48 -3.52 8.50
CA ILE A 12 25.53 -2.78 7.80
C ILE A 12 26.81 -3.60 7.74
N SER A 13 27.24 -4.20 8.86
CA SER A 13 28.41 -5.07 8.91
C SER A 13 28.26 -6.28 7.99
N GLU A 14 27.08 -6.88 7.89
CA GLU A 14 26.78 -7.97 6.97
C GLU A 14 26.89 -7.52 5.50
N ILE A 15 26.27 -6.38 5.16
CA ILE A 15 26.31 -5.84 3.79
C ILE A 15 27.75 -5.46 3.40
N GLU A 16 28.50 -4.89 4.33
CA GLU A 16 29.91 -4.51 4.12
C GLU A 16 30.78 -5.73 3.78
N LYS A 17 30.67 -6.79 4.58
CA LYS A 17 31.40 -8.04 4.35
C LYS A 17 31.10 -8.69 2.99
N GLU A 18 29.87 -8.59 2.53
CA GLU A 18 29.40 -9.33 1.36
C GLU A 18 29.36 -8.50 0.07
N ALA A 19 29.15 -7.20 0.15
CA ALA A 19 28.88 -6.35 -1.00
C ALA A 19 29.78 -5.12 -1.13
N LEU A 20 30.71 -4.85 -0.20
CA LEU A 20 31.65 -3.76 -0.40
C LEU A 20 32.49 -4.03 -1.68
N GLY A 21 32.59 -3.02 -2.54
CA GLY A 21 33.24 -3.15 -3.85
C GLY A 21 32.37 -3.73 -4.96
N ALA A 22 31.15 -4.18 -4.67
CA ALA A 22 30.22 -4.67 -5.67
C ALA A 22 29.76 -3.59 -6.63
N ARG A 23 29.47 -3.99 -7.89
CA ARG A 23 28.89 -3.10 -8.91
C ARG A 23 27.38 -3.26 -8.98
N VAL A 24 26.69 -2.14 -9.12
CA VAL A 24 25.25 -2.10 -9.37
C VAL A 24 24.98 -2.62 -10.78
N SER A 25 24.36 -3.80 -10.89
CA SER A 25 24.00 -4.40 -12.18
C SER A 25 22.62 -3.99 -12.66
N GLN A 26 21.66 -3.90 -11.75
CA GLN A 26 20.27 -3.58 -12.04
C GLN A 26 19.63 -2.83 -10.87
N ILE A 27 18.63 -2.00 -11.15
CA ILE A 27 17.82 -1.33 -10.13
C ILE A 27 16.35 -1.51 -10.50
N TYR A 28 15.58 -1.97 -9.52
CA TYR A 28 14.14 -2.18 -9.64
C TYR A 28 13.40 -1.39 -8.57
N GLN A 29 12.17 -1.02 -8.87
CA GLN A 29 11.23 -0.42 -7.93
C GLN A 29 9.89 -1.17 -8.04
N PRO A 30 9.73 -2.30 -7.32
CA PRO A 30 8.54 -3.15 -7.43
C PRO A 30 7.26 -2.43 -7.03
N ASN A 31 7.34 -1.50 -6.07
CA ASN A 31 6.24 -0.65 -5.63
C ASN A 31 6.73 0.76 -5.31
N ARG A 32 5.81 1.63 -4.85
CA ARG A 32 6.11 3.06 -4.62
C ARG A 32 7.14 3.31 -3.53
N GLU A 33 7.35 2.37 -2.61
CA GLU A 33 8.14 2.58 -1.39
C GLU A 33 9.30 1.59 -1.23
N GLU A 34 9.59 0.77 -2.26
CA GLU A 34 10.66 -0.23 -2.20
C GLU A 34 11.55 -0.15 -3.44
N LEU A 35 12.85 -0.28 -3.21
CA LEU A 35 13.89 -0.39 -4.24
C LEU A 35 14.65 -1.70 -4.05
N VAL A 36 15.08 -2.31 -5.14
CA VAL A 36 15.93 -3.49 -5.14
C VAL A 36 17.14 -3.22 -6.02
N PHE A 37 18.33 -3.26 -5.42
CA PHE A 37 19.60 -3.14 -6.12
C PHE A 37 20.17 -4.53 -6.38
N GLY A 38 20.34 -4.89 -7.64
CA GLY A 38 21.14 -6.03 -8.04
C GLY A 38 22.62 -5.66 -7.93
N LEU A 39 23.33 -6.30 -7.02
CA LEU A 39 24.74 -6.09 -6.75
C LEU A 39 25.54 -7.29 -7.26
N ARG A 40 26.51 -7.04 -8.13
CA ARG A 40 27.45 -8.04 -8.61
C ARG A 40 28.63 -8.10 -7.66
N THR A 41 28.63 -9.08 -6.77
CA THR A 41 29.67 -9.33 -5.78
C THR A 41 30.67 -10.38 -6.27
N PHE A 42 31.76 -10.62 -5.53
CA PHE A 42 32.70 -11.70 -5.80
C PHE A 42 32.07 -13.09 -5.62
N SER A 43 31.10 -13.22 -4.71
CA SER A 43 30.38 -14.46 -4.42
C SER A 43 29.17 -14.71 -5.33
N GLY A 44 28.88 -13.80 -6.27
CA GLY A 44 27.74 -13.89 -7.17
C GLY A 44 26.85 -12.67 -7.16
N ASN A 45 25.65 -12.80 -7.70
CA ASN A 45 24.67 -11.71 -7.73
C ASN A 45 23.82 -11.73 -6.46
N LYS A 46 23.81 -10.61 -5.73
CA LYS A 46 22.95 -10.41 -4.56
C LYS A 46 21.93 -9.32 -4.82
N LYS A 47 20.76 -9.42 -4.20
CA LYS A 47 19.70 -8.41 -4.27
C LYS A 47 19.61 -7.71 -2.94
N LEU A 48 19.88 -6.41 -2.91
CA LEU A 48 19.73 -5.56 -1.73
C LEU A 48 18.40 -4.83 -1.80
N LEU A 49 17.51 -5.14 -0.87
CA LEU A 49 16.22 -4.47 -0.70
C LEU A 49 16.38 -3.23 0.18
N LEU A 50 15.86 -2.10 -0.27
CA LEU A 50 15.70 -0.87 0.47
C LEU A 50 14.20 -0.58 0.56
N SER A 51 13.61 -0.68 1.76
CA SER A 51 12.19 -0.46 1.99
C SER A 51 11.95 0.77 2.87
N ALA A 52 11.20 1.73 2.35
CA ALA A 52 10.68 2.89 3.07
C ALA A 52 9.19 2.74 3.43
N ARG A 53 8.66 1.51 3.43
CA ARG A 53 7.27 1.23 3.82
C ARG A 53 7.07 1.50 5.31
N ALA A 54 5.98 2.18 5.65
CA ALA A 54 5.69 2.56 7.04
C ALA A 54 5.65 1.36 8.00
N ASN A 55 5.14 0.20 7.54
CA ASN A 55 4.97 -0.99 8.36
C ASN A 55 6.15 -1.96 8.33
N SER A 56 7.01 -1.87 7.32
CA SER A 56 8.16 -2.77 7.12
C SER A 56 9.40 -2.05 6.59
N PRO A 57 9.83 -0.94 7.23
CA PRO A 57 11.01 -0.22 6.80
C PRO A 57 12.26 -1.02 7.16
N ARG A 58 13.11 -1.27 6.16
CA ARG A 58 14.32 -2.10 6.34
C ARG A 58 15.30 -1.97 5.19
N VAL A 59 16.51 -2.42 5.44
CA VAL A 59 17.54 -2.69 4.44
C VAL A 59 18.09 -4.08 4.71
N ASN A 60 18.07 -4.96 3.73
CA ASN A 60 18.60 -6.34 3.86
C ASN A 60 18.80 -6.98 2.49
N PHE A 61 19.63 -8.01 2.40
CA PHE A 61 19.59 -8.90 1.25
C PHE A 61 18.28 -9.67 1.21
N CYS A 62 17.73 -9.88 0.01
CA CYS A 62 16.49 -10.62 -0.17
C CYS A 62 16.65 -11.71 -1.23
N SER A 63 15.99 -12.84 -0.99
CA SER A 63 15.97 -14.00 -1.89
C SER A 63 14.94 -13.80 -3.01
N SER A 64 13.77 -13.33 -2.67
CA SER A 64 12.67 -13.08 -3.59
C SER A 64 12.36 -11.59 -3.72
N THR A 65 11.84 -11.21 -4.87
CA THR A 65 11.40 -9.82 -5.11
C THR A 65 10.00 -9.84 -5.71
N PRO A 66 9.11 -8.91 -5.32
CA PRO A 66 7.81 -8.77 -5.97
C PRO A 66 7.97 -8.49 -7.48
N GLU A 67 6.91 -8.76 -8.24
CA GLU A 67 6.86 -8.43 -9.66
C GLU A 67 7.06 -6.93 -9.89
N ASN A 68 7.84 -6.62 -10.90
CA ASN A 68 8.09 -5.24 -11.28
C ASN A 68 6.94 -4.69 -12.13
N PRO A 69 6.60 -3.40 -11.98
CA PRO A 69 5.63 -2.76 -12.85
C PRO A 69 6.14 -2.73 -14.30
N ALA A 70 5.23 -2.82 -15.27
CA ALA A 70 5.56 -2.78 -16.70
C ALA A 70 6.33 -1.51 -17.11
N GLN A 71 6.10 -0.40 -16.40
CA GLN A 71 6.86 0.84 -16.57
C GLN A 71 7.54 1.20 -15.24
N PRO A 72 8.88 1.33 -15.21
CA PRO A 72 9.59 1.72 -14.00
C PRO A 72 9.21 3.16 -13.61
N PRO A 73 9.01 3.42 -12.31
CA PRO A 73 8.77 4.78 -11.82
C PRO A 73 9.93 5.75 -12.11
N MET A 74 9.64 7.05 -12.15
CA MET A 74 10.64 8.09 -12.45
C MET A 74 11.86 8.05 -11.52
N PHE A 75 11.65 7.82 -10.23
CA PHE A 75 12.75 7.72 -9.27
C PHE A 75 13.68 6.52 -9.57
N CYS A 76 13.11 5.38 -9.97
CA CYS A 76 13.89 4.24 -10.42
C CYS A 76 14.73 4.56 -11.67
N MET A 77 14.14 5.27 -12.63
CA MET A 77 14.86 5.68 -13.85
C MET A 77 15.99 6.66 -13.53
N LEU A 78 15.78 7.58 -12.60
CA LEU A 78 16.80 8.50 -12.11
C LEU A 78 17.97 7.74 -11.46
N LEU A 79 17.66 6.77 -10.58
CA LEU A 79 18.68 5.94 -9.95
C LEU A 79 19.47 5.12 -10.96
N ARG A 80 18.81 4.51 -11.97
CA ARG A 80 19.51 3.80 -13.06
C ARG A 80 20.46 4.71 -13.82
N LYS A 81 20.04 5.94 -14.09
CA LYS A 81 20.88 6.93 -14.79
C LYS A 81 22.08 7.38 -13.96
N ARG A 82 21.89 7.55 -12.63
CA ARG A 82 22.91 8.15 -11.75
C ARG A 82 23.88 7.14 -11.13
N ILE A 83 23.40 5.95 -10.74
CA ILE A 83 24.19 4.94 -10.03
C ILE A 83 24.24 3.57 -10.74
N GLY A 84 23.63 3.43 -11.92
CA GLY A 84 23.75 2.22 -12.73
C GLY A 84 25.22 1.97 -13.15
N GLY A 85 25.72 0.75 -12.89
CA GLY A 85 27.13 0.41 -13.12
C GLY A 85 28.09 0.93 -12.06
N GLY A 86 27.65 1.78 -11.14
CA GLY A 86 28.45 2.32 -10.05
C GLY A 86 28.93 1.25 -9.07
N LYS A 87 30.01 1.54 -8.35
CA LYS A 87 30.64 0.65 -7.38
C LYS A 87 30.28 1.09 -5.97
N LEU A 88 29.78 0.19 -5.12
CA LEU A 88 29.57 0.44 -3.70
C LEU A 88 30.92 0.52 -3.00
N VAL A 89 31.30 1.69 -2.53
CA VAL A 89 32.63 1.95 -1.93
C VAL A 89 32.59 2.23 -0.44
N GLY A 90 31.42 2.47 0.13
CA GLY A 90 31.27 2.70 1.56
C GLY A 90 29.85 2.54 2.06
N LEU A 91 29.75 2.18 3.34
CA LEU A 91 28.51 2.19 4.12
C LEU A 91 28.76 2.99 5.39
N ARG A 92 27.85 3.87 5.74
CA ARG A 92 27.99 4.73 6.92
C ARG A 92 26.68 4.79 7.70
N GLN A 93 26.79 4.79 9.01
CA GLN A 93 25.70 5.05 9.95
C GLN A 93 26.07 6.21 10.85
N ASN A 94 25.15 7.10 11.15
CA ASN A 94 25.39 8.17 12.10
C ASN A 94 25.11 7.66 13.53
N GLY A 95 26.19 7.34 14.26
CA GLY A 95 26.07 6.76 15.61
C GLY A 95 25.32 5.44 15.59
N CYS A 96 24.30 5.33 16.44
CA CYS A 96 23.34 4.25 16.46
C CYS A 96 21.95 4.69 15.96
N ASP A 97 21.88 5.77 15.17
CA ASP A 97 20.61 6.18 14.54
C ASP A 97 20.22 5.25 13.39
N ARG A 98 18.96 5.29 13.01
CA ARG A 98 18.38 4.44 11.94
C ARG A 98 18.51 5.08 10.56
N VAL A 99 19.68 5.62 10.26
CA VAL A 99 20.05 6.22 8.98
C VAL A 99 21.26 5.50 8.44
N LEU A 100 21.08 4.82 7.29
CA LEU A 100 22.15 4.20 6.52
C LEU A 100 22.46 5.04 5.29
N MET A 101 23.75 5.29 5.05
CA MET A 101 24.27 5.93 3.85
C MET A 101 25.09 4.90 3.05
N LEU A 102 24.75 4.72 1.79
CA LEU A 102 25.42 3.85 0.83
C LEU A 102 26.14 4.76 -0.17
N ASP A 103 27.47 4.73 -0.18
CA ASP A 103 28.31 5.55 -1.04
C ASP A 103 28.70 4.80 -2.30
N PHE A 104 28.36 5.36 -3.45
CA PHE A 104 28.64 4.79 -4.77
C PHE A 104 29.61 5.66 -5.55
N GLU A 105 30.68 5.04 -6.04
CA GLU A 105 31.55 5.63 -7.06
C GLU A 105 30.95 5.39 -8.43
N CYS A 106 30.58 6.44 -9.12
CA CYS A 106 29.87 6.41 -10.41
C CYS A 106 30.63 7.20 -11.47
N VAL A 107 30.32 6.96 -12.74
CA VAL A 107 30.82 7.76 -13.86
C VAL A 107 29.67 8.60 -14.41
N ASN A 108 29.87 9.91 -14.50
CA ASN A 108 28.88 10.84 -15.04
C ASN A 108 28.86 10.79 -16.60
N GLU A 109 27.94 11.55 -17.22
CA GLU A 109 27.81 11.62 -18.68
C GLU A 109 29.04 12.22 -19.38
N LEU A 110 29.90 12.93 -18.66
CA LEU A 110 31.14 13.54 -19.17
C LEU A 110 32.34 12.60 -19.02
N GLY A 111 32.17 11.45 -18.36
CA GLY A 111 33.23 10.49 -18.08
C GLY A 111 33.97 10.72 -16.75
N ASP A 112 33.57 11.72 -15.95
CA ASP A 112 34.21 11.99 -14.67
C ASP A 112 33.71 11.04 -13.58
N THR A 113 34.60 10.66 -12.69
CA THR A 113 34.25 9.90 -11.48
C THR A 113 33.57 10.83 -10.47
N VAL A 114 32.36 10.46 -10.05
CA VAL A 114 31.55 11.19 -9.08
C VAL A 114 31.09 10.30 -7.94
N MET A 115 31.01 10.85 -6.75
CA MET A 115 30.43 10.15 -5.59
C MET A 115 28.96 10.48 -5.46
N ILE A 116 28.14 9.45 -5.34
CA ILE A 116 26.70 9.57 -5.10
C ILE A 116 26.35 8.74 -3.87
N THR A 117 25.63 9.35 -2.95
CA THR A 117 25.18 8.69 -1.72
C THR A 117 23.68 8.39 -1.80
N VAL A 118 23.31 7.16 -1.51
CA VAL A 118 21.90 6.77 -1.27
C VAL A 118 21.68 6.70 0.22
N VAL A 119 20.83 7.56 0.75
CA VAL A 119 20.50 7.63 2.17
C VAL A 119 19.20 6.90 2.41
N CYS A 120 19.20 5.93 3.32
CA CYS A 120 18.04 5.17 3.77
C CYS A 120 17.69 5.56 5.19
N GLU A 121 16.59 6.26 5.38
CA GLU A 121 16.03 6.62 6.68
C GLU A 121 14.98 5.59 7.08
N ILE A 122 15.17 4.88 8.21
CA ILE A 122 14.33 3.78 8.68
C ILE A 122 13.52 4.24 9.90
N MET A 123 12.48 5.05 9.68
CA MET A 123 11.73 5.75 10.73
C MET A 123 10.22 5.52 10.69
N GLY A 124 9.79 4.29 10.35
CA GLY A 124 8.38 3.96 10.26
C GLY A 124 7.68 4.76 9.16
N MET A 125 6.65 5.50 9.51
CA MET A 125 5.91 6.33 8.55
C MET A 125 6.76 7.43 7.90
N TYR A 126 7.83 7.87 8.56
CA TYR A 126 8.76 8.88 8.06
C TYR A 126 9.96 8.29 7.31
N SER A 127 9.95 6.98 7.07
CA SER A 127 11.01 6.33 6.30
C SER A 127 11.09 6.87 4.88
N ASN A 128 12.33 7.06 4.39
CA ASN A 128 12.59 7.61 3.07
C ASN A 128 13.87 7.04 2.45
N ILE A 129 13.99 7.16 1.13
CA ILE A 129 15.20 6.86 0.39
C ILE A 129 15.53 8.10 -0.44
N ILE A 130 16.72 8.64 -0.22
CA ILE A 130 17.13 9.94 -0.74
C ILE A 130 18.44 9.75 -1.51
N ILE A 131 18.57 10.34 -2.68
CA ILE A 131 19.82 10.35 -3.44
C ILE A 131 20.47 11.74 -3.32
N VAL A 132 21.74 11.73 -2.97
CA VAL A 132 22.51 12.94 -2.64
C VAL A 132 23.81 12.96 -3.45
N ASP A 133 24.21 14.13 -3.93
CA ASP A 133 25.46 14.31 -4.67
C ASP A 133 26.68 14.47 -3.74
N SER A 134 27.86 14.61 -4.33
CA SER A 134 29.13 14.80 -3.61
C SER A 134 29.19 16.08 -2.77
N ASN A 135 28.33 17.07 -3.04
CA ASN A 135 28.26 18.32 -2.28
C ASN A 135 27.24 18.26 -1.13
N GLY A 136 26.59 17.11 -0.94
CA GLY A 136 25.53 16.94 0.04
C GLY A 136 24.20 17.52 -0.39
N VAL A 137 23.98 17.77 -1.69
CA VAL A 137 22.72 18.31 -2.23
C VAL A 137 21.83 17.15 -2.67
N ILE A 138 20.57 17.23 -2.30
CA ILE A 138 19.54 16.22 -2.67
C ILE A 138 19.31 16.31 -4.17
N ILE A 139 19.55 15.22 -4.88
CA ILE A 139 19.20 15.07 -6.30
C ILE A 139 17.71 14.77 -6.43
N ASP A 140 17.20 13.82 -5.67
CA ASP A 140 15.77 13.51 -5.52
C ASP A 140 15.53 12.56 -4.31
N SER A 141 14.27 12.29 -4.02
CA SER A 141 13.87 11.39 -2.94
C SER A 141 12.64 10.57 -3.32
N LEU A 142 12.50 9.40 -2.68
CA LEU A 142 11.34 8.53 -2.86
C LEU A 142 10.06 9.21 -2.36
N LYS A 143 10.16 9.91 -1.21
CA LYS A 143 9.09 10.72 -0.63
C LYS A 143 9.59 12.16 -0.49
N ARG A 144 9.02 13.08 -1.24
CA ARG A 144 9.34 14.51 -1.10
C ARG A 144 8.58 15.07 0.10
N VAL A 145 9.29 15.84 0.93
CA VAL A 145 8.73 16.47 2.14
C VAL A 145 8.89 17.97 1.98
N ASP A 146 7.77 18.67 1.86
CA ASP A 146 7.69 20.12 1.72
C ASP A 146 7.23 20.80 3.03
N LEU A 147 7.11 22.13 3.00
CA LEU A 147 6.69 22.94 4.16
C LEU A 147 5.27 22.63 4.65
N THR A 148 4.42 22.04 3.81
CA THR A 148 3.05 21.66 4.20
C THR A 148 3.05 20.36 5.00
N MET A 149 4.05 19.49 4.78
CA MET A 149 4.18 18.19 5.42
C MET A 149 5.06 18.24 6.67
N SER A 150 6.06 19.12 6.71
CA SER A 150 6.97 19.28 7.85
C SER A 150 7.48 20.73 7.94
N SER A 151 7.33 21.33 9.12
CA SER A 151 7.92 22.62 9.45
C SER A 151 9.39 22.55 9.88
N LYS A 152 9.88 21.34 10.17
CA LYS A 152 11.21 21.13 10.78
C LYS A 152 12.28 20.83 9.74
N ARG A 153 11.96 20.04 8.71
CA ARG A 153 12.95 19.54 7.75
C ARG A 153 12.32 19.36 6.38
N LEU A 154 13.02 19.83 5.37
CA LEU A 154 12.63 19.68 3.97
C LEU A 154 13.43 18.56 3.30
N VAL A 155 12.77 17.78 2.44
CA VAL A 155 13.43 16.78 1.58
C VAL A 155 12.94 17.00 0.15
N LEU A 156 13.60 17.92 -0.53
CA LEU A 156 13.26 18.34 -1.89
C LEU A 156 14.54 18.39 -2.75
N PRO A 157 14.44 18.22 -4.08
CA PRO A 157 15.56 18.40 -4.99
C PRO A 157 16.21 19.78 -4.85
N ASN A 158 17.53 19.82 -5.03
CA ASN A 158 18.38 21.01 -4.96
C ASN A 158 18.50 21.68 -3.57
N ILE A 159 18.08 20.97 -2.50
CA ILE A 159 18.29 21.41 -1.11
C ILE A 159 19.42 20.56 -0.51
N LYS A 160 20.20 21.14 0.39
CA LYS A 160 21.22 20.41 1.14
C LYS A 160 20.57 19.37 2.05
N TYR A 161 21.10 18.15 2.02
CA TYR A 161 20.62 17.08 2.89
C TYR A 161 21.03 17.38 4.34
N GLU A 162 20.05 17.30 5.22
CA GLU A 162 20.26 17.40 6.67
C GLU A 162 19.83 16.10 7.33
N LEU A 163 20.57 15.64 8.35
CA LEU A 163 20.20 14.49 9.15
C LEU A 163 18.89 14.78 9.92
N PRO A 164 18.09 13.76 10.22
CA PRO A 164 16.99 13.89 11.17
C PRO A 164 17.46 14.42 12.51
N GLU A 165 16.57 15.14 13.22
CA GLU A 165 16.89 15.69 14.55
C GLU A 165 17.36 14.60 15.52
N SER A 166 18.48 14.83 16.19
CA SER A 166 18.98 13.97 17.23
C SER A 166 18.01 13.96 18.44
N GLN A 167 17.82 12.79 19.03
CA GLN A 167 16.99 12.64 20.24
C GLN A 167 17.74 13.00 21.53
N ASN A 168 18.97 13.53 21.45
CA ASN A 168 19.82 13.86 22.58
C ASN A 168 20.05 12.69 23.58
N LYS A 169 20.15 11.47 23.03
CA LYS A 169 20.43 10.26 23.80
C LYS A 169 21.92 9.92 23.79
N LEU A 170 22.34 9.11 24.76
CA LEU A 170 23.71 8.66 24.86
C LEU A 170 24.03 7.61 23.79
N ASN A 171 25.07 7.87 23.02
CA ASN A 171 25.56 6.94 22.01
C ASN A 171 26.55 5.97 22.64
N LEU A 172 26.23 4.68 22.66
CA LEU A 172 27.06 3.63 23.30
C LEU A 172 28.48 3.55 22.74
N LEU A 173 28.70 3.94 21.48
CA LEU A 173 30.05 3.96 20.90
C LEU A 173 30.93 5.08 21.41
N LYS A 174 30.36 6.13 22.04
CA LYS A 174 31.07 7.33 22.46
C LYS A 174 31.05 7.55 23.99
N CYS A 175 30.03 7.03 24.69
CA CYS A 175 29.89 7.19 26.13
C CYS A 175 30.49 6.03 26.91
N SER A 176 30.80 6.27 28.19
CA SER A 176 31.19 5.23 29.14
C SER A 176 29.93 4.53 29.71
N VAL A 177 30.13 3.33 30.29
CA VAL A 177 29.04 2.63 31.01
C VAL A 177 28.57 3.46 32.21
N LEU A 178 29.49 4.14 32.87
CA LEU A 178 29.19 4.99 34.01
C LEU A 178 28.30 6.17 33.65
N ASP A 179 28.49 6.75 32.45
CA ASP A 179 27.61 7.83 31.94
C ASP A 179 26.17 7.34 31.80
N VAL A 180 25.96 6.12 31.24
CA VAL A 180 24.63 5.52 31.11
C VAL A 180 24.00 5.25 32.47
N CYS A 181 24.75 4.61 33.40
CA CYS A 181 24.25 4.33 34.75
C CYS A 181 23.91 5.61 35.51
N THR A 182 24.74 6.65 35.40
CA THR A 182 24.49 7.95 36.01
C THR A 182 23.27 8.63 35.41
N ALA A 183 23.13 8.61 34.11
CA ALA A 183 21.96 9.18 33.42
C ALA A 183 20.67 8.48 33.84
N VAL A 184 20.66 7.14 33.92
CA VAL A 184 19.52 6.36 34.42
C VAL A 184 19.19 6.69 35.87
N LYS A 185 20.20 6.77 36.72
CA LYS A 185 20.06 7.09 38.18
C LYS A 185 19.45 8.48 38.42
N ASN A 186 19.69 9.42 37.51
CA ASN A 186 19.18 10.79 37.60
C ASN A 186 17.74 10.96 37.08
N LEU A 187 17.14 9.91 36.58
CA LEU A 187 15.73 9.91 36.20
C LEU A 187 14.83 9.68 37.41
N ASP A 188 13.52 9.86 37.18
CA ASP A 188 12.50 9.60 38.19
C ASP A 188 12.57 8.14 38.68
N THR A 189 12.75 7.94 39.99
CA THR A 189 12.91 6.63 40.65
C THR A 189 11.70 5.72 40.47
N GLU A 190 10.49 6.26 40.29
CA GLU A 190 9.27 5.55 40.05
C GLU A 190 9.17 5.01 38.60
N MET A 191 10.05 5.45 37.68
CA MET A 191 10.04 5.05 36.28
C MET A 191 10.50 3.59 36.13
N PRO A 192 9.82 2.77 35.27
CA PRO A 192 10.32 1.44 34.91
C PRO A 192 11.67 1.52 34.19
N LEU A 193 12.59 0.60 34.54
CA LEU A 193 13.95 0.58 33.99
C LEU A 193 13.99 0.51 32.47
N ASN A 194 13.11 -0.31 31.86
CA ASN A 194 13.03 -0.40 30.39
C ASN A 194 12.72 0.95 29.72
N LYS A 195 11.86 1.78 30.34
CA LYS A 195 11.55 3.11 29.84
C LYS A 195 12.69 4.09 30.06
N ALA A 196 13.39 3.96 31.18
CA ALA A 196 14.57 4.76 31.48
C ALA A 196 15.69 4.50 30.45
N LEU A 197 15.98 3.23 30.17
CA LEU A 197 16.97 2.83 29.16
C LEU A 197 16.58 3.33 27.76
N LEU A 198 15.30 3.20 27.37
CA LEU A 198 14.82 3.66 26.09
C LEU A 198 14.94 5.20 25.92
N ARG A 199 14.84 5.97 27.02
CA ARG A 199 15.02 7.43 27.01
C ARG A 199 16.48 7.82 26.98
N THR A 200 17.36 7.03 27.60
CA THR A 200 18.76 7.36 27.81
C THR A 200 19.65 6.94 26.65
N ILE A 201 19.42 5.75 26.06
CA ILE A 201 20.33 5.14 25.10
C ILE A 201 19.81 5.33 23.68
N GLU A 202 20.71 5.75 22.77
CA GLU A 202 20.43 5.87 21.35
C GLU A 202 20.39 4.48 20.67
N GLY A 203 19.44 4.28 19.77
CA GLY A 203 19.43 3.14 18.86
C GLY A 203 19.01 1.81 19.48
N VAL A 204 18.45 1.78 20.69
CA VAL A 204 17.89 0.57 21.32
C VAL A 204 16.40 0.46 21.10
N SER A 205 15.91 -0.77 21.03
CA SER A 205 14.48 -1.09 20.93
C SER A 205 13.87 -1.47 22.28
N PRO A 206 12.53 -1.41 22.41
CA PRO A 206 11.86 -1.83 23.64
C PRO A 206 12.14 -3.28 24.05
N ILE A 207 12.37 -4.19 23.10
CA ILE A 207 12.68 -5.59 23.41
C ILE A 207 14.03 -5.72 24.09
N VAL A 208 15.05 -4.98 23.63
CA VAL A 208 16.38 -4.93 24.25
C VAL A 208 16.30 -4.34 25.65
N CYS A 209 15.56 -3.24 25.82
CA CYS A 209 15.42 -2.60 27.13
C CYS A 209 14.73 -3.49 28.15
N ARG A 210 13.69 -4.24 27.73
CA ARG A 210 13.00 -5.20 28.59
C ARG A 210 13.88 -6.40 28.93
N GLU A 211 14.73 -6.85 28.00
CA GLU A 211 15.67 -7.94 28.27
C GLU A 211 16.71 -7.55 29.30
N ILE A 212 17.22 -6.32 29.22
CA ILE A 212 18.14 -5.79 30.24
C ILE A 212 17.42 -5.65 31.59
N GLU A 213 16.20 -5.10 31.60
CA GLU A 213 15.38 -5.01 32.81
C GLU A 213 15.21 -6.42 33.45
N TYR A 214 14.83 -7.42 32.66
CA TYR A 214 14.66 -8.79 33.13
C TYR A 214 15.93 -9.37 33.78
N LYS A 215 17.12 -9.11 33.19
CA LYS A 215 18.42 -9.60 33.70
C LYS A 215 18.94 -8.86 34.94
N VAL A 216 18.52 -7.62 35.09
CA VAL A 216 19.01 -6.76 36.17
C VAL A 216 18.14 -6.79 37.41
N MET A 217 16.81 -6.97 37.21
CA MET A 217 15.85 -6.89 38.31
C MET A 217 15.66 -8.23 39.00
N GLU A 218 15.82 -8.21 40.33
CA GLU A 218 15.44 -9.32 41.22
C GLU A 218 14.24 -8.87 42.06
N GLY A 219 13.05 -9.47 41.81
CA GLY A 219 11.89 -9.27 42.68
C GLY A 219 10.69 -8.57 42.01
N ALA A 220 9.77 -8.06 42.85
CA ALA A 220 8.45 -7.60 42.42
C ALA A 220 8.41 -6.20 41.78
N THR A 221 9.46 -5.41 41.85
CA THR A 221 9.50 -4.05 41.29
C THR A 221 10.37 -4.00 40.04
N ASN A 222 9.89 -3.27 38.99
CA ASN A 222 10.65 -2.97 37.79
C ASN A 222 11.07 -1.48 37.73
N ARG A 223 11.02 -0.77 38.88
CA ARG A 223 11.31 0.65 38.95
C ARG A 223 12.82 0.89 39.24
N ILE A 224 13.29 2.08 38.88
CA ILE A 224 14.72 2.47 39.06
C ILE A 224 15.17 2.32 40.50
N GLU A 225 14.32 2.56 41.51
CA GLU A 225 14.64 2.41 42.92
C GLU A 225 15.13 1.00 43.29
N GLY A 226 14.66 -0.05 42.59
CA GLY A 226 15.04 -1.45 42.78
C GLY A 226 16.22 -1.92 41.94
N VAL A 227 16.88 -1.02 41.19
CA VAL A 227 17.96 -1.40 40.25
C VAL A 227 19.24 -1.71 40.95
N LEU A 228 19.79 -2.88 40.68
CA LEU A 228 21.15 -3.27 41.04
C LEU A 228 22.12 -2.68 40.02
N PHE A 229 22.65 -1.48 40.29
CA PHE A 229 23.48 -0.72 39.34
C PHE A 229 24.73 -1.46 38.90
N ASP A 230 25.33 -2.30 39.74
CA ASP A 230 26.49 -3.12 39.35
C ASP A 230 26.10 -4.13 38.27
N ARG A 231 24.94 -4.74 38.38
CA ARG A 231 24.39 -5.65 37.33
C ARG A 231 24.04 -4.87 36.08
N LEU A 232 23.42 -3.69 36.23
CA LEU A 232 23.13 -2.83 35.11
C LEU A 232 24.41 -2.46 34.33
N ALA A 233 25.49 -2.12 35.05
CA ALA A 233 26.77 -1.80 34.44
C ALA A 233 27.32 -2.98 33.61
N VAL A 234 27.22 -4.22 34.12
CA VAL A 234 27.64 -5.42 33.38
C VAL A 234 26.82 -5.62 32.11
N GLU A 235 25.50 -5.50 32.19
CA GLU A 235 24.63 -5.68 31.00
C GLU A 235 24.83 -4.55 29.96
N ILE A 236 25.05 -3.30 30.39
CA ILE A 236 25.40 -2.20 29.50
C ILE A 236 26.75 -2.41 28.82
N GLU A 237 27.76 -2.91 29.56
CA GLU A 237 29.07 -3.22 28.97
C GLU A 237 28.97 -4.33 27.91
N LYS A 238 28.19 -5.41 28.17
CA LYS A 238 27.89 -6.43 27.16
C LYS A 238 27.23 -5.83 25.93
N LEU A 239 26.20 -5.00 26.13
CA LEU A 239 25.48 -4.34 25.03
C LEU A 239 26.44 -3.45 24.21
N LYS A 240 27.31 -2.71 24.86
CA LYS A 240 28.32 -1.85 24.24
C LYS A 240 29.31 -2.67 23.40
N SER A 241 29.83 -3.77 23.93
CA SER A 241 30.71 -4.69 23.19
C SER A 241 30.01 -5.25 21.96
N VAL A 242 28.79 -5.79 22.10
CA VAL A 242 27.99 -6.30 20.97
C VAL A 242 27.76 -5.21 19.91
N CYS A 243 27.48 -3.98 20.34
CA CYS A 243 27.29 -2.84 19.42
C CYS A 243 28.58 -2.47 18.69
N SER A 244 29.75 -2.47 19.39
CA SER A 244 31.04 -2.11 18.80
C SER A 244 31.52 -3.16 17.79
N ASP A 245 31.48 -4.42 18.17
CA ASP A 245 32.08 -5.54 17.44
C ASP A 245 31.13 -6.16 16.41
N CYS A 246 29.86 -5.74 16.40
CA CYS A 246 28.79 -6.35 15.62
C CYS A 246 28.73 -7.89 15.82
N SER A 247 28.95 -8.35 17.05
CA SER A 247 29.03 -9.77 17.44
C SER A 247 27.68 -10.36 17.83
N GLY A 248 26.60 -9.62 17.65
CA GLY A 248 25.24 -10.07 17.91
C GLY A 248 24.81 -11.25 17.04
N LYS A 249 23.79 -11.97 17.51
CA LYS A 249 23.17 -13.09 16.77
C LYS A 249 21.75 -12.74 16.40
N PRO A 250 21.33 -12.99 15.15
CA PRO A 250 19.96 -12.72 14.70
C PRO A 250 18.99 -13.73 15.33
N VAL A 251 18.02 -13.25 16.07
CA VAL A 251 17.06 -14.04 16.82
C VAL A 251 15.64 -13.59 16.54
N VAL A 252 14.75 -14.53 16.24
CA VAL A 252 13.30 -14.28 16.07
C VAL A 252 12.56 -14.84 17.28
N VAL A 253 11.60 -14.07 17.77
CA VAL A 253 10.69 -14.47 18.84
C VAL A 253 9.34 -14.82 18.23
N TYR A 254 8.86 -16.03 18.44
CA TYR A 254 7.57 -16.54 17.96
C TYR A 254 6.58 -16.66 19.09
N ARG A 255 5.32 -16.40 18.82
CA ARG A 255 4.20 -16.71 19.72
C ARG A 255 3.96 -18.23 19.75
N GLU A 256 3.14 -18.68 20.70
CA GLU A 256 2.68 -20.06 20.79
C GLU A 256 2.00 -20.56 19.49
N ASP A 257 1.31 -19.67 18.78
CA ASP A 257 0.67 -19.96 17.48
C ASP A 257 1.64 -20.03 16.29
N GLY A 258 2.95 -19.97 16.55
CA GLY A 258 4.02 -20.03 15.54
C GLY A 258 4.18 -18.74 14.71
N LYS A 259 3.45 -17.66 15.00
CA LYS A 259 3.61 -16.40 14.28
C LYS A 259 4.77 -15.57 14.83
N PRO A 260 5.62 -14.97 13.97
CA PRO A 260 6.70 -14.12 14.43
C PRO A 260 6.12 -12.89 15.13
N MET A 261 6.60 -12.63 16.35
CA MET A 261 6.17 -11.53 17.21
C MET A 261 7.15 -10.36 17.15
N ASP A 262 8.44 -10.65 17.34
CA ASP A 262 9.51 -9.67 17.40
C ASP A 262 10.85 -10.28 16.97
N PHE A 263 11.90 -9.47 16.85
CA PHE A 263 13.26 -9.95 16.56
C PHE A 263 14.30 -9.11 17.29
N CYS A 264 15.47 -9.68 17.50
CA CYS A 264 16.55 -9.03 18.21
C CYS A 264 17.91 -9.46 17.66
N PHE A 265 18.97 -8.70 17.99
CA PHE A 265 20.36 -9.03 17.70
C PHE A 265 21.05 -9.78 18.87
N MET A 266 20.32 -10.10 19.93
CA MET A 266 20.81 -10.80 21.12
C MET A 266 19.78 -11.85 21.57
N ASN A 267 20.23 -12.81 22.39
CA ASN A 267 19.31 -13.78 22.99
C ASN A 267 18.28 -13.09 23.86
N VAL A 268 17.05 -13.58 23.85
CA VAL A 268 15.89 -13.01 24.56
C VAL A 268 15.29 -14.08 25.47
N GLU A 269 15.36 -13.85 26.78
CA GLU A 269 14.93 -14.77 27.84
C GLU A 269 13.71 -14.26 28.61
N GLN A 270 13.37 -12.98 28.49
CA GLN A 270 12.28 -12.30 29.21
C GLN A 270 10.89 -12.91 29.02
N TYR A 271 10.68 -13.70 27.98
CA TYR A 271 9.39 -14.33 27.70
C TYR A 271 9.26 -15.74 28.30
N GLY A 272 10.34 -16.34 28.81
CA GLY A 272 10.31 -17.70 29.34
C GLY A 272 9.68 -18.69 28.37
N ASP A 273 8.77 -19.53 28.88
CA ASP A 273 8.06 -20.55 28.10
C ASP A 273 6.90 -19.99 27.22
N PHE A 274 6.57 -18.71 27.35
CA PHE A 274 5.47 -18.08 26.60
C PHE A 274 5.82 -17.75 25.15
N ALA A 275 7.09 -17.89 24.76
CA ALA A 275 7.52 -17.62 23.41
C ALA A 275 8.67 -18.53 22.99
N LYS A 276 8.64 -18.99 21.74
CA LYS A 276 9.74 -19.76 21.17
C LYS A 276 10.76 -18.78 20.57
N VAL A 277 12.03 -18.94 20.94
CA VAL A 277 13.15 -18.12 20.45
C VAL A 277 14.01 -18.94 19.52
N GLU A 278 14.22 -18.48 18.27
CA GLU A 278 15.01 -19.17 17.27
C GLU A 278 16.12 -18.25 16.72
N SER A 279 17.33 -18.75 16.61
CA SER A 279 18.42 -18.09 15.90
C SER A 279 18.30 -18.32 14.39
N LYS A 280 18.67 -17.32 13.59
CA LYS A 280 18.76 -17.41 12.13
C LYS A 280 20.23 -17.36 11.70
N GLU A 281 20.51 -17.74 10.45
CA GLU A 281 21.87 -17.79 9.92
C GLU A 281 22.47 -16.39 9.70
N SER A 282 21.62 -15.46 9.21
CA SER A 282 22.02 -14.08 8.95
C SER A 282 20.94 -13.08 9.38
N PHE A 283 21.32 -11.82 9.52
CA PHE A 283 20.38 -10.74 9.82
C PHE A 283 19.45 -10.47 8.62
N SER A 284 19.96 -10.64 7.40
CA SER A 284 19.15 -10.53 6.18
C SER A 284 18.11 -11.63 6.09
N ASP A 285 18.47 -12.90 6.34
CA ASP A 285 17.51 -14.01 6.32
C ASP A 285 16.43 -13.86 7.37
N LEU A 286 16.83 -13.33 8.55
CA LEU A 286 15.87 -13.00 9.61
C LEU A 286 14.84 -11.98 9.12
N LEU A 287 15.29 -10.85 8.55
CA LEU A 287 14.38 -9.80 8.09
C LEU A 287 13.54 -10.23 6.90
N ASP A 288 14.13 -10.97 5.95
CA ASP A 288 13.42 -11.50 4.77
C ASP A 288 12.27 -12.40 5.23
N GLY A 289 12.55 -13.41 6.06
CA GLY A 289 11.52 -14.32 6.58
C GLY A 289 10.49 -13.65 7.49
N PHE A 290 10.92 -12.72 8.37
CA PHE A 290 10.02 -12.02 9.29
C PHE A 290 8.99 -11.14 8.57
N TYR A 291 9.43 -10.44 7.53
CA TYR A 291 8.57 -9.51 6.79
C TYR A 291 7.86 -10.15 5.60
N GLU A 292 8.34 -11.27 5.04
CA GLU A 292 7.74 -11.91 3.87
C GLU A 292 6.25 -12.23 4.08
N ALA A 293 5.93 -12.92 5.17
CA ALA A 293 4.54 -13.27 5.50
C ALA A 293 3.65 -12.03 5.75
N ARG A 294 4.22 -10.96 6.29
CA ARG A 294 3.52 -9.70 6.53
C ARG A 294 3.32 -8.91 5.24
N ASP A 295 4.36 -8.79 4.44
CA ASP A 295 4.34 -8.06 3.18
C ASP A 295 3.45 -8.74 2.15
N SER A 296 3.43 -10.08 2.11
CA SER A 296 2.52 -10.86 1.28
C SER A 296 1.06 -10.58 1.65
N ARG A 297 0.73 -10.61 2.94
CA ARG A 297 -0.63 -10.25 3.42
C ARG A 297 -1.02 -8.80 3.08
N ASP A 298 -0.10 -7.86 3.26
CA ASP A 298 -0.37 -6.45 2.94
C ASP A 298 -0.56 -6.25 1.43
N ARG A 299 0.27 -6.88 0.59
CA ARG A 299 0.11 -6.86 -0.88
C ARG A 299 -1.23 -7.47 -1.29
N MET A 300 -1.58 -8.61 -0.72
CA MET A 300 -2.85 -9.28 -0.97
C MET A 300 -4.02 -8.38 -0.60
N ARG A 301 -3.99 -7.77 0.60
CA ARG A 301 -5.02 -6.84 1.05
C ARG A 301 -5.20 -5.65 0.11
N VAL A 302 -4.10 -5.01 -0.33
CA VAL A 302 -4.15 -3.86 -1.25
C VAL A 302 -4.71 -4.27 -2.62
N LYS A 303 -4.28 -5.42 -3.16
CA LYS A 303 -4.79 -5.95 -4.44
C LYS A 303 -6.27 -6.30 -4.34
N SER A 304 -6.70 -7.01 -3.29
CA SER A 304 -8.10 -7.35 -3.01
C SER A 304 -8.95 -6.08 -2.90
N GLN A 305 -8.58 -5.13 -2.05
CA GLN A 305 -9.32 -3.86 -1.89
C GLN A 305 -9.48 -3.09 -3.20
N SER A 306 -8.46 -3.09 -4.06
CA SER A 306 -8.54 -2.42 -5.36
C SER A 306 -9.55 -3.08 -6.31
N LEU A 307 -9.61 -4.41 -6.31
CA LEU A 307 -10.59 -5.20 -7.08
C LEU A 307 -12.00 -5.02 -6.52
N THR A 308 -12.17 -5.17 -5.21
CA THR A 308 -13.45 -4.97 -4.52
C THR A 308 -14.04 -3.58 -4.80
N LYS A 309 -13.21 -2.52 -4.74
CA LYS A 309 -13.65 -1.16 -5.08
C LYS A 309 -14.11 -1.05 -6.53
N LEU A 310 -13.39 -1.66 -7.47
CA LEU A 310 -13.76 -1.66 -8.89
C LEU A 310 -15.08 -2.40 -9.12
N LEU A 311 -15.23 -3.58 -8.53
CA LEU A 311 -16.42 -4.40 -8.65
C LEU A 311 -17.66 -3.71 -8.06
N ASN A 312 -17.52 -3.11 -6.85
CA ASN A 312 -18.60 -2.35 -6.21
C ASN A 312 -19.05 -1.14 -7.07
N ASN A 313 -18.10 -0.38 -7.63
CA ASN A 313 -18.43 0.72 -8.55
C ASN A 313 -19.17 0.20 -9.80
N THR A 314 -18.82 -0.99 -10.29
CA THR A 314 -19.48 -1.62 -11.43
C THR A 314 -20.89 -2.07 -11.07
N LEU A 315 -21.08 -2.70 -9.89
CA LEU A 315 -22.40 -3.08 -9.36
C LEU A 315 -23.32 -1.87 -9.21
N GLU A 316 -22.84 -0.76 -8.62
CA GLU A 316 -23.64 0.45 -8.50
C GLU A 316 -24.08 1.00 -9.85
N ARG A 317 -23.18 1.01 -10.85
CA ARG A 317 -23.51 1.46 -12.20
C ARG A 317 -24.56 0.56 -12.85
N LEU A 318 -24.42 -0.76 -12.71
CA LEU A 318 -25.39 -1.73 -13.23
C LEU A 318 -26.74 -1.60 -12.54
N ALA A 319 -26.77 -1.49 -11.23
CA ALA A 319 -28.00 -1.31 -10.45
C ALA A 319 -28.77 -0.05 -10.88
N ARG A 320 -28.07 1.08 -11.08
CA ARG A 320 -28.68 2.32 -11.59
C ARG A 320 -29.23 2.14 -13.02
N LYS A 321 -28.50 1.44 -13.89
CA LYS A 321 -28.94 1.13 -15.25
C LYS A 321 -30.22 0.29 -15.25
N ILE A 322 -30.24 -0.80 -14.46
CA ILE A 322 -31.39 -1.70 -14.31
C ILE A 322 -32.60 -0.94 -13.75
N ALA A 323 -32.43 -0.11 -12.74
CA ALA A 323 -33.51 0.70 -12.16
C ALA A 323 -34.13 1.65 -13.20
N LYS A 324 -33.29 2.31 -14.02
CA LYS A 324 -33.74 3.16 -15.11
C LYS A 324 -34.53 2.37 -16.16
N GLN A 325 -34.02 1.23 -16.58
CA GLN A 325 -34.67 0.35 -17.58
C GLN A 325 -36.00 -0.20 -17.05
N LYS A 326 -36.11 -0.54 -15.75
CA LYS A 326 -37.38 -0.93 -15.13
C LYS A 326 -38.42 0.20 -15.17
N SER A 327 -38.03 1.42 -14.81
CA SER A 327 -38.92 2.58 -14.88
C SER A 327 -39.36 2.90 -16.31
N GLU A 328 -38.49 2.72 -17.31
CA GLU A 328 -38.86 2.86 -18.73
C GLU A 328 -39.80 1.73 -19.18
N LEU A 329 -39.60 0.51 -18.69
CA LEU A 329 -40.48 -0.62 -18.97
C LEU A 329 -41.89 -0.40 -18.42
N GLU A 330 -42.01 0.12 -17.18
CA GLU A 330 -43.29 0.48 -16.54
C GLU A 330 -44.06 1.50 -17.37
N ARG A 331 -43.37 2.51 -17.92
CA ARG A 331 -43.98 3.50 -18.83
C ARG A 331 -44.50 2.89 -20.14
N CYS A 332 -43.85 1.81 -20.60
CA CYS A 332 -44.30 1.10 -21.79
C CYS A 332 -45.53 0.20 -21.53
N ALA A 333 -45.88 -0.09 -20.29
CA ALA A 333 -47.03 -0.93 -19.91
C ALA A 333 -48.34 -0.31 -20.34
N ASP A 334 -48.41 1.03 -20.40
CA ASP A 334 -49.63 1.77 -20.79
C ASP A 334 -49.87 1.86 -22.33
N ARG A 335 -49.17 1.04 -23.10
CA ARG A 335 -49.22 1.07 -24.56
C ARG A 335 -50.60 0.78 -25.12
N GLU A 336 -51.40 -0.12 -24.51
CA GLU A 336 -52.74 -0.45 -24.96
C GLU A 336 -53.67 0.76 -24.96
N HIS A 337 -53.49 1.66 -24.00
CA HIS A 337 -54.20 2.94 -24.00
C HIS A 337 -53.89 3.77 -25.25
N LEU A 338 -52.63 3.76 -25.74
CA LEU A 338 -52.26 4.46 -26.99
C LEU A 338 -52.93 3.82 -28.22
N ARG A 339 -53.05 2.49 -28.25
CA ARG A 339 -53.80 1.79 -29.33
C ARG A 339 -55.26 2.15 -29.31
N ILE A 340 -55.88 2.07 -28.11
CA ILE A 340 -57.29 2.42 -27.91
C ILE A 340 -57.55 3.87 -28.34
N CYS A 341 -56.72 4.81 -27.93
CA CYS A 341 -56.85 6.20 -28.37
C CYS A 341 -56.75 6.34 -29.89
N GLY A 342 -55.83 5.60 -30.54
CA GLY A 342 -55.72 5.57 -32.01
C GLY A 342 -56.96 5.04 -32.71
N ASP A 343 -57.52 3.91 -32.24
CA ASP A 343 -58.72 3.28 -32.74
C ASP A 343 -59.95 4.19 -32.60
N LEU A 344 -60.11 4.79 -31.38
CA LEU A 344 -61.22 5.70 -31.11
C LEU A 344 -61.15 6.97 -31.95
N LEU A 345 -59.96 7.54 -32.16
CA LEU A 345 -59.77 8.69 -33.05
C LEU A 345 -60.08 8.34 -34.50
N GLN A 346 -59.66 7.16 -34.97
CA GLN A 346 -59.91 6.71 -36.34
C GLN A 346 -61.38 6.50 -36.56
N ALA A 347 -62.14 5.90 -35.61
CA ALA A 347 -63.58 5.65 -35.71
C ALA A 347 -64.39 6.97 -35.66
N ASN A 348 -63.93 7.99 -35.00
CA ASN A 348 -64.66 9.25 -34.82
C ASN A 348 -64.09 10.42 -35.64
N ILE A 349 -63.19 10.15 -36.62
CA ILE A 349 -62.43 11.15 -37.38
C ILE A 349 -63.33 12.26 -37.99
N TYR A 350 -64.58 11.89 -38.43
CA TYR A 350 -65.57 12.79 -39.03
C TYR A 350 -66.22 13.76 -38.05
N ARG A 351 -66.06 13.55 -36.70
CA ARG A 351 -66.59 14.40 -35.61
C ARG A 351 -65.55 15.35 -35.07
N ILE A 352 -64.29 15.18 -35.45
CA ILE A 352 -63.19 15.94 -34.86
C ILE A 352 -62.91 17.16 -35.70
N GLU A 353 -63.08 18.35 -35.11
CA GLU A 353 -62.77 19.62 -35.76
C GLU A 353 -61.24 19.81 -35.87
N ARG A 354 -60.84 20.41 -36.98
CA ARG A 354 -59.41 20.74 -37.19
C ARG A 354 -58.95 21.83 -36.22
N GLY A 355 -57.87 21.62 -35.45
CA GLY A 355 -57.37 22.54 -34.45
C GLY A 355 -57.88 22.27 -33.02
N ALA A 356 -58.70 21.22 -32.83
CA ALA A 356 -59.13 20.83 -31.47
C ALA A 356 -57.91 20.35 -30.62
N GLU A 357 -57.91 20.71 -29.34
CA GLU A 357 -56.88 20.29 -28.37
C GLU A 357 -57.21 18.94 -27.71
N TYR A 358 -58.46 18.59 -27.66
CA TYR A 358 -58.97 17.29 -27.13
C TYR A 358 -60.30 16.92 -27.81
N VAL A 359 -60.67 15.65 -27.70
CA VAL A 359 -61.94 15.13 -28.08
C VAL A 359 -62.45 14.16 -27.04
N ASP A 360 -63.78 14.24 -26.75
CA ASP A 360 -64.47 13.32 -25.85
C ASP A 360 -65.20 12.30 -26.72
N VAL A 361 -64.80 11.00 -26.63
CA VAL A 361 -65.37 9.91 -27.43
C VAL A 361 -65.81 8.75 -26.55
N GLU A 362 -66.84 8.02 -26.95
CA GLU A 362 -67.27 6.78 -26.30
C GLU A 362 -66.20 5.71 -26.48
N ASN A 363 -65.76 5.12 -25.35
CA ASN A 363 -64.78 4.02 -25.40
C ASN A 363 -65.50 2.67 -25.56
N PHE A 364 -65.57 2.19 -26.77
CA PHE A 364 -66.21 0.90 -27.08
C PHE A 364 -65.36 -0.34 -26.65
N TYR A 365 -64.20 -0.12 -26.02
CA TYR A 365 -63.42 -1.17 -25.36
C TYR A 365 -63.78 -1.28 -23.86
N ASP A 366 -64.57 -0.34 -23.33
CA ASP A 366 -65.05 -0.35 -21.94
C ASP A 366 -66.48 -0.93 -21.90
N GLU A 367 -66.75 -1.82 -20.95
CA GLU A 367 -68.07 -2.47 -20.81
C GLU A 367 -69.22 -1.49 -20.63
N ASN A 368 -68.95 -0.30 -20.03
CA ASN A 368 -69.92 0.74 -19.78
C ASN A 368 -69.89 1.87 -20.83
N ASN A 369 -69.10 1.72 -21.91
CA ASN A 369 -68.91 2.79 -22.91
C ASN A 369 -68.53 4.14 -22.32
N ALA A 370 -67.67 4.13 -21.27
CA ALA A 370 -67.26 5.36 -20.58
C ALA A 370 -66.64 6.35 -21.58
N ILE A 371 -66.94 7.64 -21.39
CA ILE A 371 -66.33 8.68 -22.23
C ILE A 371 -64.84 8.84 -21.92
N LEU A 372 -64.03 8.69 -22.96
CA LEU A 372 -62.59 8.87 -22.87
C LEU A 372 -62.18 10.20 -23.52
N ARG A 373 -61.54 11.06 -22.74
CA ARG A 373 -60.95 12.31 -23.24
C ARG A 373 -59.54 12.06 -23.82
N ILE A 374 -59.41 12.25 -25.13
CA ILE A 374 -58.20 12.06 -25.86
C ILE A 374 -57.55 13.40 -26.23
N LYS A 375 -56.30 13.57 -25.86
CA LYS A 375 -55.53 14.78 -26.16
C LYS A 375 -55.07 14.78 -27.62
N LEU A 376 -55.27 15.91 -28.28
CA LEU A 376 -54.90 16.11 -29.70
C LEU A 376 -53.81 17.19 -29.80
N ASN A 377 -53.03 17.09 -30.88
CA ASN A 377 -52.15 18.18 -31.28
C ASN A 377 -52.91 19.05 -32.30
N PRO A 378 -53.26 20.31 -31.96
CA PRO A 378 -54.03 21.20 -32.83
C PRO A 378 -53.30 21.58 -34.12
N ALA A 379 -51.95 21.45 -34.16
CA ALA A 379 -51.16 21.78 -35.33
C ALA A 379 -51.24 20.77 -36.48
N ILE A 380 -51.79 19.57 -36.22
CA ILE A 380 -51.89 18.47 -37.22
C ILE A 380 -53.34 18.03 -37.41
N SER A 381 -53.61 17.38 -38.54
CA SER A 381 -54.97 16.90 -38.85
C SER A 381 -55.46 15.80 -37.90
N PRO A 382 -56.77 15.57 -37.71
CA PRO A 382 -57.31 14.46 -36.95
C PRO A 382 -56.73 13.12 -37.32
N SER A 383 -56.59 12.82 -38.63
CA SER A 383 -55.98 11.59 -39.12
C SER A 383 -54.52 11.48 -38.76
N ALA A 384 -53.77 12.59 -38.79
CA ALA A 384 -52.35 12.60 -38.38
C ALA A 384 -52.20 12.41 -36.85
N ASN A 385 -53.16 12.88 -36.04
CA ASN A 385 -53.23 12.58 -34.62
C ASN A 385 -53.41 11.07 -34.35
N ALA A 386 -54.36 10.43 -35.02
CA ALA A 386 -54.56 8.98 -34.91
C ALA A 386 -53.30 8.20 -35.34
N GLN A 387 -52.66 8.58 -36.46
CA GLN A 387 -51.41 7.97 -36.89
C GLN A 387 -50.28 8.17 -35.89
N LYS A 388 -50.22 9.30 -35.20
CA LYS A 388 -49.23 9.58 -34.13
C LYS A 388 -49.41 8.62 -32.96
N TYR A 389 -50.66 8.38 -32.50
CA TYR A 389 -50.93 7.43 -31.42
C TYR A 389 -50.53 6.01 -31.82
N TYR A 390 -50.80 5.55 -33.06
CA TYR A 390 -50.32 4.26 -33.54
C TYR A 390 -48.81 4.18 -33.69
N LYS A 391 -48.15 5.26 -34.06
CA LYS A 391 -46.68 5.34 -34.09
C LYS A 391 -46.07 5.20 -32.69
N ASP A 392 -46.68 5.87 -31.71
CA ASP A 392 -46.22 5.84 -30.34
C ASP A 392 -46.50 4.47 -29.67
N TYR A 393 -47.66 3.83 -29.98
CA TYR A 393 -47.92 2.42 -29.64
C TYR A 393 -46.87 1.46 -30.20
N ARG A 394 -46.50 1.58 -31.47
CA ARG A 394 -45.48 0.71 -32.08
C ARG A 394 -44.11 0.92 -31.46
N LYS A 395 -43.74 2.18 -31.14
CA LYS A 395 -42.50 2.50 -30.44
C LYS A 395 -42.48 1.86 -29.06
N ALA A 396 -43.55 2.02 -28.27
CA ALA A 396 -43.64 1.46 -26.93
C ALA A 396 -43.57 -0.07 -26.94
N LYS A 397 -44.24 -0.73 -27.92
CA LYS A 397 -44.20 -2.18 -28.10
C LYS A 397 -42.79 -2.69 -28.39
N ASN A 398 -42.05 -2.04 -29.30
CA ASN A 398 -40.67 -2.41 -29.61
C ASN A 398 -39.73 -2.12 -28.46
N ALA A 399 -39.90 -0.97 -27.76
CA ALA A 399 -39.13 -0.63 -26.60
C ALA A 399 -39.29 -1.64 -25.46
N GLU A 400 -40.51 -2.14 -25.22
CA GLU A 400 -40.77 -3.17 -24.20
C GLU A 400 -39.96 -4.45 -24.46
N ILE A 401 -39.96 -4.93 -25.70
CA ILE A 401 -39.22 -6.16 -26.09
C ILE A 401 -37.71 -5.94 -25.81
N MET A 402 -37.15 -4.83 -26.31
CA MET A 402 -35.74 -4.53 -26.12
C MET A 402 -35.35 -4.30 -24.64
N LEU A 403 -36.23 -3.65 -23.86
CA LEU A 403 -35.98 -3.42 -22.43
C LEU A 403 -36.03 -4.74 -21.65
N LYS A 404 -36.93 -5.67 -21.99
CA LYS A 404 -36.94 -7.00 -21.34
C LYS A 404 -35.64 -7.76 -21.59
N GLU A 405 -35.17 -7.79 -22.85
CA GLU A 405 -33.88 -8.43 -23.19
C GLU A 405 -32.69 -7.74 -22.47
N GLN A 406 -32.70 -6.40 -22.40
CA GLN A 406 -31.63 -5.65 -21.72
C GLN A 406 -31.64 -5.86 -20.20
N LEU A 407 -32.82 -6.00 -19.59
CA LEU A 407 -32.97 -6.30 -18.17
C LEU A 407 -32.47 -7.69 -17.82
N GLU A 408 -32.74 -8.70 -18.70
CA GLU A 408 -32.23 -10.05 -18.52
C GLU A 408 -30.71 -10.08 -18.56
N LYS A 409 -30.09 -9.50 -19.61
CA LYS A 409 -28.64 -9.35 -19.71
C LYS A 409 -28.04 -8.57 -18.55
N GLY A 410 -28.74 -7.52 -18.08
CA GLY A 410 -28.31 -6.74 -16.95
C GLY A 410 -28.32 -7.53 -15.64
N ARG A 411 -29.25 -8.45 -15.44
CA ARG A 411 -29.29 -9.36 -14.28
C ARG A 411 -28.17 -10.38 -14.34
N GLU A 412 -27.98 -11.05 -15.49
CA GLU A 412 -26.87 -12.00 -15.69
C GLU A 412 -25.50 -11.33 -15.40
N GLU A 413 -25.31 -10.10 -15.89
CA GLU A 413 -24.09 -9.33 -15.63
C GLU A 413 -23.93 -9.00 -14.14
N LEU A 414 -25.00 -8.67 -13.44
CA LEU A 414 -24.99 -8.38 -12.00
C LEU A 414 -24.65 -9.62 -11.19
N ASP A 415 -25.23 -10.79 -11.54
CA ASP A 415 -24.96 -12.07 -10.87
C ASP A 415 -23.51 -12.51 -11.09
N TYR A 416 -22.98 -12.32 -12.30
CA TYR A 416 -21.57 -12.58 -12.61
C TYR A 416 -20.65 -11.72 -11.73
N ILE A 417 -20.86 -10.40 -11.66
CA ILE A 417 -20.02 -9.51 -10.86
C ILE A 417 -20.09 -9.85 -9.37
N ASN A 418 -21.27 -10.25 -8.85
CA ASN A 418 -21.41 -10.71 -7.46
C ASN A 418 -20.60 -11.99 -7.22
N SER A 419 -20.64 -12.95 -8.15
CA SER A 419 -19.87 -14.19 -8.02
C SER A 419 -18.34 -13.94 -8.03
N VAL A 420 -17.89 -13.00 -8.86
CA VAL A 420 -16.48 -12.59 -8.87
C VAL A 420 -16.09 -11.89 -7.55
N LEU A 421 -16.99 -11.07 -6.99
CA LEU A 421 -16.75 -10.43 -5.69
C LEU A 421 -16.56 -11.47 -4.59
N ASP A 422 -17.42 -12.49 -4.53
CA ASP A 422 -17.29 -13.61 -3.61
C ASP A 422 -15.97 -14.38 -3.80
N THR A 423 -15.52 -14.50 -5.05
CA THR A 423 -14.24 -15.17 -5.36
C THR A 423 -13.04 -14.32 -4.88
N VAL A 424 -13.11 -13.00 -5.01
CA VAL A 424 -12.08 -12.07 -4.45
C VAL A 424 -12.01 -12.19 -2.93
N ASP A 425 -13.14 -12.32 -2.24
CA ASP A 425 -13.18 -12.44 -0.78
C ASP A 425 -12.64 -13.79 -0.28
N ARG A 426 -12.71 -14.84 -1.11
CA ARG A 426 -12.19 -16.20 -0.83
C ARG A 426 -10.76 -16.42 -1.30
N ALA A 427 -10.16 -15.49 -2.03
CA ALA A 427 -8.80 -15.62 -2.53
C ALA A 427 -7.80 -15.74 -1.37
N GLU A 428 -6.95 -16.76 -1.40
CA GLU A 428 -5.99 -17.06 -0.32
C GLU A 428 -4.57 -16.54 -0.62
N ASN A 429 -4.26 -16.32 -1.90
CA ASN A 429 -2.92 -15.91 -2.34
C ASN A 429 -2.96 -14.89 -3.49
N GLU A 430 -1.79 -14.30 -3.77
CA GLU A 430 -1.67 -13.29 -4.83
C GLU A 430 -1.94 -13.82 -6.24
N LYS A 431 -1.73 -15.13 -6.46
CA LYS A 431 -1.97 -15.76 -7.79
C LYS A 431 -3.45 -15.84 -8.09
N ASP A 432 -4.29 -16.15 -7.08
CA ASP A 432 -5.74 -16.19 -7.22
C ASP A 432 -6.26 -14.80 -7.65
N LEU A 433 -5.80 -13.73 -6.99
CA LEU A 433 -6.16 -12.36 -7.36
C LEU A 433 -5.66 -11.96 -8.76
N ALA A 434 -4.51 -12.49 -9.19
CA ALA A 434 -3.99 -12.24 -10.53
C ALA A 434 -4.86 -12.91 -11.59
N GLN A 435 -5.31 -14.15 -11.38
CA GLN A 435 -6.22 -14.88 -12.26
C GLN A 435 -7.57 -14.16 -12.39
N ILE A 436 -8.17 -13.73 -11.27
CA ILE A 436 -9.41 -12.93 -11.27
C ILE A 436 -9.22 -11.64 -12.08
N ARG A 437 -8.08 -11.00 -11.94
CA ARG A 437 -7.77 -9.77 -12.70
C ARG A 437 -7.65 -10.02 -14.21
N GLU A 438 -7.04 -11.13 -14.59
CA GLU A 438 -6.93 -11.54 -15.98
C GLU A 438 -8.32 -11.81 -16.58
N GLU A 439 -9.15 -12.60 -15.91
CA GLU A 439 -10.53 -12.85 -16.28
C GLU A 439 -11.33 -11.55 -16.46
N LEU A 440 -11.28 -10.64 -15.50
CA LEU A 440 -11.94 -9.33 -15.59
C LEU A 440 -11.40 -8.47 -16.76
N THR A 441 -10.15 -8.66 -17.13
CA THR A 441 -9.55 -7.99 -18.29
C THR A 441 -10.07 -8.59 -19.61
N GLU A 442 -10.16 -9.91 -19.72
CA GLU A 442 -10.72 -10.62 -20.87
C GLU A 442 -12.20 -10.29 -21.09
N GLN A 443 -12.96 -10.20 -19.99
CA GLN A 443 -14.37 -9.81 -20.01
C GLN A 443 -14.60 -8.29 -20.23
N GLY A 444 -13.52 -7.48 -20.33
CA GLY A 444 -13.58 -6.05 -20.66
C GLY A 444 -13.91 -5.12 -19.49
N TYR A 445 -13.95 -5.59 -18.25
CA TYR A 445 -14.15 -4.76 -17.06
C TYR A 445 -12.89 -3.99 -16.66
N LEU A 446 -11.72 -4.52 -17.01
CA LEU A 446 -10.43 -3.86 -16.85
C LEU A 446 -9.81 -3.52 -18.20
N LYS A 447 -9.17 -2.36 -18.29
CA LYS A 447 -8.38 -2.01 -19.47
C LYS A 447 -7.10 -2.85 -19.49
N VAL A 448 -6.81 -3.47 -20.62
CA VAL A 448 -5.48 -4.05 -20.87
C VAL A 448 -4.45 -2.95 -20.67
N GLN A 449 -3.53 -3.13 -19.73
CA GLN A 449 -2.36 -2.25 -19.62
C GLN A 449 -1.51 -2.51 -20.87
N LYS A 450 -1.71 -1.72 -21.93
CA LYS A 450 -0.80 -1.73 -23.08
C LYS A 450 0.56 -1.28 -22.58
N GLY A 451 1.47 -2.24 -22.42
CA GLY A 451 2.89 -1.92 -22.38
C GLY A 451 3.20 -1.12 -23.64
N LYS A 452 3.57 0.14 -23.52
CA LYS A 452 4.17 0.86 -24.67
C LYS A 452 5.44 0.10 -25.02
N LYS A 453 5.45 -0.44 -26.26
CA LYS A 453 6.67 -0.97 -26.89
C LYS A 453 7.76 0.09 -26.91
#